data_46cebbc17b9f5cb4740f78a7c5ae34ed
#
_entry.id   46cebbc17b9f5cb4740f78a7c5ae34ed
#
_cell.length_a   1.000
_cell.length_b   1.000
_cell.length_c   1.000
_cell.angle_alpha   90.00
_cell.angle_beta   90.00
_cell.angle_gamma   90.00
#
_symmetry.space_group_name_H-M   'P 1'
#
loop_
_entity.id
_entity.type
_entity.pdbx_description
1 polymer ?
#
loop_
_entity_poly.entity_id
_entity_poly.type
_entity_poly.pdbx_seq_one_letter_code
_entity_poly.pdbx_strand_id
1 'polypeptide(L)'
;MSSSSASLTLFFFFASTFLNAHAFNITRILNLNNEFSTFNNLLSQTGLASTINSRQTITVLALSNDAVSVFSDQSTEDNKKILSLHVILDYYDIKKLKNLNKKSVILTTLFQSSGQAKGQQGFINATVMSNGDVMFGSAVPGSILDAKLIDSVATHPYNISVLHISSYIPIMNPEGPSDHGSSSSPLPPQPPGDDDYTYDEPPSPPSSTTKPVVAAATAKANSTSGVSAITTHNLAFAFVISSFWFFITVW
;
A
#
# COMPACT_ATOMS: atom_id res chain seq x y z
N MET A 1 -49.25 27.89 21.60
CA MET A 1 -48.90 26.71 20.79
C MET A 1 -48.22 27.17 19.53
N SER A 2 -46.91 27.48 19.57
CA SER A 2 -46.16 28.01 18.40
C SER A 2 -44.66 27.82 18.50
N SER A 3 -44.14 26.71 19.00
CA SER A 3 -42.70 26.53 19.09
C SER A 3 -42.13 25.31 18.32
N SER A 4 -43.01 24.60 17.57
CA SER A 4 -42.63 23.35 16.92
C SER A 4 -42.06 23.51 15.49
N SER A 5 -42.35 24.62 14.79
CA SER A 5 -41.97 24.80 13.39
C SER A 5 -40.54 25.37 13.21
N ALA A 6 -40.04 26.17 14.18
CA ALA A 6 -38.70 26.76 14.10
C ALA A 6 -37.60 25.71 14.29
N SER A 7 -37.82 24.66 15.08
CA SER A 7 -36.83 23.60 15.31
C SER A 7 -36.67 22.68 14.11
N LEU A 8 -37.73 22.45 13.35
CA LEU A 8 -37.71 21.59 12.16
C LEU A 8 -36.99 22.28 10.98
N THR A 9 -37.19 23.58 10.79
CA THR A 9 -36.49 24.37 9.76
C THR A 9 -34.99 24.48 10.03
N LEU A 10 -34.58 24.60 11.28
CA LEU A 10 -33.15 24.63 11.65
C LEU A 10 -32.45 23.31 11.37
N PHE A 11 -33.17 22.18 11.57
CA PHE A 11 -32.63 20.84 11.28
C PHE A 11 -32.45 20.61 9.79
N PHE A 12 -33.35 21.09 8.93
CA PHE A 12 -33.21 21.01 7.47
C PHE A 12 -32.10 21.91 6.94
N PHE A 13 -31.85 23.07 7.53
CA PHE A 13 -30.75 23.95 7.15
C PHE A 13 -29.39 23.37 7.52
N PHE A 14 -29.28 22.66 8.65
CA PHE A 14 -28.04 22.01 9.07
C PHE A 14 -27.73 20.74 8.21
N ALA A 15 -28.75 20.03 7.76
CA ALA A 15 -28.60 18.86 6.92
C ALA A 15 -28.16 19.21 5.48
N SER A 16 -28.45 20.43 4.98
CA SER A 16 -28.13 20.83 3.61
C SER A 16 -26.69 21.37 3.44
N THR A 17 -25.97 21.68 4.52
CA THR A 17 -24.59 22.21 4.44
C THR A 17 -23.52 21.13 4.26
N PHE A 18 -23.85 19.85 4.40
CA PHE A 18 -22.89 18.75 4.25
C PHE A 18 -22.75 18.19 2.83
N LEU A 19 -23.45 18.75 1.84
CA LEU A 19 -23.44 18.21 0.46
C LEU A 19 -22.44 18.88 -0.50
N ASN A 20 -21.46 19.60 0.01
CA ASN A 20 -20.34 20.04 -0.86
C ASN A 20 -19.24 18.96 -0.87
N ALA A 21 -19.57 17.74 -1.27
CA ALA A 21 -18.58 16.81 -1.72
C ALA A 21 -18.04 17.37 -3.05
N HIS A 22 -16.85 17.95 -3.02
CA HIS A 22 -16.11 18.27 -4.24
C HIS A 22 -15.78 16.97 -4.95
N ALA A 23 -16.74 16.51 -5.76
CA ALA A 23 -16.60 15.29 -6.54
C ALA A 23 -15.58 15.55 -7.65
N PHE A 24 -14.34 15.10 -7.44
CA PHE A 24 -13.40 14.96 -8.56
C PHE A 24 -13.84 13.78 -9.44
N ASN A 25 -13.38 13.76 -10.68
CA ASN A 25 -13.61 12.65 -11.59
C ASN A 25 -12.26 12.18 -12.13
N ILE A 26 -11.80 11.02 -11.65
CA ILE A 26 -10.50 10.45 -12.04
C ILE A 26 -10.41 10.20 -13.55
N THR A 27 -11.48 9.72 -14.17
CA THR A 27 -11.52 9.46 -15.61
C THR A 27 -11.33 10.75 -16.40
N ARG A 28 -11.95 11.86 -15.96
CA ARG A 28 -11.79 13.16 -16.59
C ARG A 28 -10.38 13.70 -16.42
N ILE A 29 -9.78 13.52 -15.23
CA ILE A 29 -8.39 13.94 -14.95
C ILE A 29 -7.42 13.22 -15.88
N LEU A 30 -7.52 11.90 -15.98
CA LEU A 30 -6.61 11.09 -16.80
C LEU A 30 -6.82 11.30 -18.31
N ASN A 31 -8.05 11.63 -18.76
CA ASN A 31 -8.34 11.93 -20.16
C ASN A 31 -7.64 13.20 -20.68
N LEU A 32 -7.10 14.05 -19.82
CA LEU A 32 -6.34 15.22 -20.24
C LEU A 32 -4.96 14.87 -20.82
N ASN A 33 -4.49 13.65 -20.59
CA ASN A 33 -3.22 13.16 -21.11
C ASN A 33 -3.36 11.74 -21.67
N ASN A 34 -3.15 11.58 -22.97
CA ASN A 34 -3.26 10.29 -23.67
C ASN A 34 -2.27 9.23 -23.18
N GLU A 35 -1.20 9.63 -22.50
CA GLU A 35 -0.22 8.72 -21.88
C GLU A 35 -0.86 7.78 -20.86
N PHE A 36 -1.96 8.17 -20.23
CA PHE A 36 -2.67 7.39 -19.21
C PHE A 36 -3.96 6.74 -19.73
N SER A 37 -4.18 6.70 -21.05
CA SER A 37 -5.44 6.23 -21.64
C SER A 37 -5.75 4.76 -21.31
N THR A 38 -4.76 3.88 -21.37
CA THR A 38 -4.91 2.45 -21.04
C THR A 38 -5.21 2.26 -19.55
N PHE A 39 -4.49 2.97 -18.69
CA PHE A 39 -4.72 2.96 -17.24
C PHE A 39 -6.15 3.42 -16.90
N ASN A 40 -6.61 4.51 -17.52
CA ASN A 40 -7.96 5.05 -17.36
C ASN A 40 -9.05 4.06 -17.82
N ASN A 41 -8.83 3.39 -18.96
CA ASN A 41 -9.74 2.36 -19.46
C ASN A 41 -9.85 1.19 -18.47
N LEU A 42 -8.73 0.71 -17.95
CA LEU A 42 -8.72 -0.38 -16.98
C LEU A 42 -9.39 0.02 -15.65
N LEU A 43 -9.20 1.25 -15.14
CA LEU A 43 -9.94 1.74 -13.98
C LEU A 43 -11.46 1.71 -14.20
N SER A 44 -11.91 2.01 -15.42
CA SER A 44 -13.33 1.99 -15.80
C SER A 44 -13.85 0.56 -15.92
N GLN A 45 -13.13 -0.33 -16.60
CA GLN A 45 -13.49 -1.74 -16.82
C GLN A 45 -13.56 -2.52 -15.50
N THR A 46 -12.66 -2.25 -14.54
CA THR A 46 -12.63 -2.90 -13.23
C THR A 46 -13.59 -2.27 -12.22
N GLY A 47 -14.29 -1.18 -12.57
CA GLY A 47 -15.18 -0.43 -11.69
C GLY A 47 -14.47 0.43 -10.64
N LEU A 48 -13.13 0.48 -10.67
CA LEU A 48 -12.34 1.25 -9.69
C LEU A 48 -12.51 2.76 -9.85
N ALA A 49 -12.78 3.26 -11.06
CA ALA A 49 -13.05 4.67 -11.29
C ALA A 49 -14.21 5.19 -10.41
N SER A 50 -15.30 4.43 -10.30
CA SER A 50 -16.43 4.76 -9.43
C SER A 50 -16.03 4.75 -7.95
N THR A 51 -15.29 3.73 -7.53
CA THR A 51 -14.80 3.62 -6.15
C THR A 51 -13.87 4.77 -5.78
N ILE A 52 -12.96 5.16 -6.69
CA ILE A 52 -12.06 6.32 -6.49
C ILE A 52 -12.87 7.60 -6.37
N ASN A 53 -13.81 7.85 -7.28
CA ASN A 53 -14.64 9.06 -7.31
C ASN A 53 -15.55 9.20 -6.09
N SER A 54 -15.85 8.12 -5.38
CA SER A 54 -16.66 8.16 -4.14
C SER A 54 -15.87 8.54 -2.89
N ARG A 55 -14.53 8.64 -2.98
CA ARG A 55 -13.66 8.98 -1.84
C ARG A 55 -13.51 10.49 -1.65
N GLN A 56 -13.30 10.89 -0.39
CA GLN A 56 -13.05 12.31 -0.07
C GLN A 56 -11.56 12.65 -0.14
N THR A 57 -10.72 11.69 0.24
CA THR A 57 -9.26 11.86 0.30
C THR A 57 -8.59 10.63 -0.30
N ILE A 58 -7.76 10.83 -1.34
CA ILE A 58 -7.17 9.72 -2.07
C ILE A 58 -5.92 10.14 -2.84
N THR A 59 -4.99 9.20 -3.05
CA THR A 59 -3.87 9.33 -3.98
C THR A 59 -3.89 8.18 -4.96
N VAL A 60 -3.78 8.49 -6.24
CA VAL A 60 -3.71 7.50 -7.32
C VAL A 60 -2.30 7.53 -7.93
N LEU A 61 -1.62 6.39 -7.91
CA LEU A 61 -0.35 6.19 -8.60
C LEU A 61 -0.66 5.78 -10.04
N ALA A 62 -0.64 6.75 -10.95
CA ALA A 62 -0.96 6.55 -12.35
C ALA A 62 0.22 5.93 -13.11
N LEU A 63 -0.09 5.04 -14.04
CA LEU A 63 0.86 4.31 -14.87
C LEU A 63 0.71 4.74 -16.32
N SER A 64 1.83 4.98 -17.02
CA SER A 64 1.83 5.20 -18.45
C SER A 64 1.32 3.97 -19.21
N ASN A 65 0.93 4.15 -20.46
CA ASN A 65 0.47 3.05 -21.31
C ASN A 65 1.52 1.93 -21.42
N ASP A 66 2.81 2.29 -21.49
CA ASP A 66 3.90 1.31 -21.53
C ASP A 66 4.02 0.51 -20.24
N ALA A 67 3.89 1.16 -19.08
CA ALA A 67 3.95 0.49 -17.78
C ALA A 67 2.73 -0.43 -17.55
N VAL A 68 1.56 -0.07 -18.09
CA VAL A 68 0.33 -0.88 -18.01
C VAL A 68 0.39 -2.11 -18.91
N SER A 69 1.07 -2.02 -20.07
CA SER A 69 1.14 -3.11 -21.05
C SER A 69 1.69 -4.41 -20.47
N VAL A 70 2.50 -4.32 -19.41
CA VAL A 70 3.10 -5.50 -18.73
C VAL A 70 2.05 -6.42 -18.11
N PHE A 71 0.87 -5.89 -17.72
CA PHE A 71 -0.16 -6.67 -17.04
C PHE A 71 -1.56 -6.52 -17.64
N SER A 72 -1.76 -5.68 -18.65
CA SER A 72 -3.09 -5.39 -19.22
C SER A 72 -3.85 -6.61 -19.76
N ASP A 73 -3.13 -7.63 -20.18
CA ASP A 73 -3.69 -8.87 -20.77
C ASP A 73 -4.13 -9.90 -19.70
N GLN A 74 -3.95 -9.57 -18.42
CA GLN A 74 -4.42 -10.43 -17.33
C GLN A 74 -5.94 -10.37 -17.18
N SER A 75 -6.48 -11.25 -16.32
CA SER A 75 -7.91 -11.24 -16.03
C SER A 75 -8.37 -9.89 -15.45
N THR A 76 -9.64 -9.53 -15.66
CA THR A 76 -10.23 -8.31 -15.06
C THR A 76 -10.08 -8.28 -13.55
N GLU A 77 -10.18 -9.43 -12.89
CA GLU A 77 -10.01 -9.54 -11.42
C GLU A 77 -8.57 -9.32 -11.00
N ASP A 78 -7.59 -9.82 -11.74
CA ASP A 78 -6.17 -9.61 -11.41
C ASP A 78 -5.76 -8.18 -11.71
N ASN A 79 -6.21 -7.62 -12.84
CA ASN A 79 -6.07 -6.18 -13.12
C ASN A 79 -6.67 -5.32 -12.01
N LYS A 80 -7.85 -5.68 -11.51
CA LYS A 80 -8.50 -4.98 -10.40
C LYS A 80 -7.66 -5.00 -9.11
N LYS A 81 -7.06 -6.14 -8.76
CA LYS A 81 -6.18 -6.26 -7.60
C LYS A 81 -4.94 -5.38 -7.76
N ILE A 82 -4.26 -5.47 -8.92
CA ILE A 82 -3.06 -4.67 -9.21
C ILE A 82 -3.40 -3.18 -9.15
N LEU A 83 -4.43 -2.74 -9.85
CA LEU A 83 -4.84 -1.33 -9.86
C LEU A 83 -5.28 -0.84 -8.47
N SER A 84 -5.95 -1.70 -7.68
CA SER A 84 -6.33 -1.36 -6.30
C SER A 84 -5.11 -1.14 -5.40
N LEU A 85 -3.99 -1.81 -5.65
CA LEU A 85 -2.73 -1.58 -4.95
C LEU A 85 -2.16 -0.18 -5.27
N HIS A 86 -2.43 0.36 -6.46
CA HIS A 86 -1.99 1.70 -6.88
C HIS A 86 -2.87 2.85 -6.38
N VAL A 87 -3.89 2.55 -5.55
CA VAL A 87 -4.80 3.54 -4.99
C VAL A 87 -4.61 3.63 -3.47
N ILE A 88 -3.99 4.72 -3.01
CA ILE A 88 -3.65 4.97 -1.61
C ILE A 88 -4.82 5.69 -0.94
N LEU A 89 -5.25 5.22 0.24
CA LEU A 89 -6.41 5.72 0.99
C LEU A 89 -6.09 6.94 1.88
N ASP A 90 -5.18 7.79 1.45
CA ASP A 90 -4.83 9.07 2.08
C ASP A 90 -4.29 10.02 1.00
N TYR A 91 -4.21 11.31 1.33
CA TYR A 91 -3.67 12.34 0.46
C TYR A 91 -2.16 12.45 0.60
N TYR A 92 -1.45 12.20 -0.50
CA TYR A 92 -0.01 12.40 -0.64
C TYR A 92 0.28 13.13 -1.94
N ASP A 93 0.71 14.38 -1.88
CA ASP A 93 1.32 15.08 -3.00
C ASP A 93 2.85 14.93 -2.98
N ILE A 94 3.52 15.41 -4.02
CA ILE A 94 4.99 15.37 -4.11
C ILE A 94 5.64 16.07 -2.91
N LYS A 95 5.07 17.19 -2.46
CA LYS A 95 5.61 17.95 -1.32
C LYS A 95 5.53 17.15 -0.02
N LYS A 96 4.38 16.51 0.27
CA LYS A 96 4.19 15.67 1.45
C LYS A 96 5.11 14.45 1.41
N LEU A 97 5.27 13.80 0.24
CA LEU A 97 6.16 12.65 0.06
C LEU A 97 7.64 13.02 0.26
N LYS A 98 8.11 14.15 -0.27
CA LYS A 98 9.51 14.58 -0.10
C LYS A 98 9.82 15.05 1.33
N ASN A 99 8.81 15.48 2.10
CA ASN A 99 8.96 16.00 3.46
C ASN A 99 8.49 14.99 4.53
N LEU A 100 8.60 13.69 4.29
CA LEU A 100 8.30 12.68 5.28
C LEU A 100 9.21 12.85 6.51
N ASN A 101 8.62 12.82 7.73
CA ASN A 101 9.37 12.90 8.99
C ASN A 101 10.40 11.76 9.15
N LYS A 102 10.07 10.59 8.59
CA LYS A 102 10.96 9.45 8.42
C LYS A 102 11.20 9.28 6.91
N LYS A 103 12.38 8.82 6.53
CA LYS A 103 12.71 8.58 5.12
C LYS A 103 11.76 7.61 4.41
N SER A 104 11.03 6.79 5.17
CA SER A 104 10.11 5.77 4.66
C SER A 104 8.78 5.80 5.39
N VAL A 105 7.70 5.47 4.68
CA VAL A 105 6.33 5.35 5.21
C VAL A 105 5.60 4.19 4.55
N ILE A 106 4.80 3.47 5.34
CA ILE A 106 3.89 2.42 4.85
C ILE A 106 2.52 3.05 4.60
N LEU A 107 2.00 2.87 3.39
CA LEU A 107 0.78 3.46 2.89
C LEU A 107 -0.29 2.38 2.70
N THR A 108 -1.47 2.61 3.24
CA THR A 108 -2.62 1.70 3.08
C THR A 108 -3.26 1.94 1.72
N THR A 109 -3.53 0.87 0.97
CA THR A 109 -4.15 0.95 -0.34
C THR A 109 -5.59 0.44 -0.36
N LEU A 110 -6.27 0.66 -1.48
CA LEU A 110 -7.60 0.14 -1.73
C LEU A 110 -7.60 -1.41 -1.74
N PHE A 111 -6.51 -2.04 -2.19
CA PHE A 111 -6.35 -3.49 -2.14
C PHE A 111 -6.38 -4.02 -0.70
N GLN A 112 -5.71 -3.34 0.24
CA GLN A 112 -5.79 -3.71 1.66
C GLN A 112 -7.22 -3.61 2.19
N SER A 113 -7.94 -2.54 1.85
CA SER A 113 -9.31 -2.33 2.33
C SER A 113 -10.35 -3.25 1.71
N SER A 114 -10.02 -3.94 0.62
CA SER A 114 -10.90 -4.92 -0.04
C SER A 114 -11.06 -6.23 0.75
N GLY A 115 -10.17 -6.50 1.72
CA GLY A 115 -10.12 -7.75 2.46
C GLY A 115 -9.54 -8.94 1.69
N GLN A 116 -9.09 -8.74 0.45
CA GLN A 116 -8.48 -9.79 -0.38
C GLN A 116 -6.96 -9.90 -0.18
N ALA A 117 -6.34 -8.82 0.34
CA ALA A 117 -4.90 -8.79 0.59
C ALA A 117 -4.54 -9.66 1.81
N LYS A 118 -3.50 -10.48 1.65
CA LYS A 118 -2.95 -11.30 2.75
C LYS A 118 -1.74 -10.62 3.36
N GLY A 119 -1.71 -10.52 4.70
CA GLY A 119 -0.58 -9.90 5.41
C GLY A 119 -0.32 -8.47 4.92
N GLN A 120 0.88 -8.21 4.42
CA GLN A 120 1.29 -6.87 3.95
C GLN A 120 1.10 -6.62 2.44
N GLN A 121 0.46 -7.52 1.70
CA GLN A 121 0.26 -7.41 0.24
C GLN A 121 -0.47 -6.14 -0.20
N GLY A 122 -1.36 -5.64 0.64
CA GLY A 122 -2.16 -4.45 0.34
C GLY A 122 -1.54 -3.13 0.82
N PHE A 123 -0.28 -3.14 1.23
CA PHE A 123 0.45 -1.95 1.64
C PHE A 123 1.59 -1.65 0.68
N ILE A 124 1.85 -0.35 0.49
CA ILE A 124 2.98 0.17 -0.29
C ILE A 124 3.97 0.83 0.67
N ASN A 125 5.24 0.59 0.44
CA ASN A 125 6.32 1.35 1.05
C ASN A 125 6.70 2.50 0.12
N ALA A 126 6.68 3.75 0.63
CA ALA A 126 7.21 4.92 -0.05
C ALA A 126 8.46 5.40 0.69
N THR A 127 9.57 5.53 -0.03
CA THR A 127 10.88 5.89 0.56
C THR A 127 11.53 7.03 -0.21
N VAL A 128 12.02 8.02 0.53
CA VAL A 128 12.85 9.10 -0.01
C VAL A 128 14.30 8.65 -0.01
N MET A 129 14.88 8.53 -1.20
CA MET A 129 16.26 8.12 -1.40
C MET A 129 17.23 9.26 -1.06
N SER A 130 18.54 8.94 -0.94
CA SER A 130 19.57 9.92 -0.63
C SER A 130 19.74 11.01 -1.69
N ASN A 131 19.39 10.72 -2.94
CA ASN A 131 19.39 11.67 -4.05
C ASN A 131 18.11 12.54 -4.12
N GLY A 132 17.17 12.36 -3.18
CA GLY A 132 15.88 13.08 -3.14
C GLY A 132 14.78 12.48 -4.00
N ASP A 133 15.01 11.38 -4.70
CA ASP A 133 13.97 10.63 -5.41
C ASP A 133 13.03 9.95 -4.42
N VAL A 134 11.75 9.87 -4.78
CA VAL A 134 10.76 9.07 -4.06
C VAL A 134 10.55 7.77 -4.80
N MET A 135 10.75 6.65 -4.12
CA MET A 135 10.58 5.31 -4.65
C MET A 135 9.44 4.60 -3.94
N PHE A 136 8.68 3.83 -4.69
CA PHE A 136 7.60 2.99 -4.17
C PHE A 136 7.91 1.51 -4.42
N GLY A 137 7.36 0.66 -3.58
CA GLY A 137 7.39 -0.79 -3.74
C GLY A 137 6.38 -1.45 -2.80
N SER A 138 6.24 -2.77 -2.88
CA SER A 138 5.41 -3.51 -1.93
C SER A 138 5.97 -3.39 -0.51
N ALA A 139 5.10 -3.36 0.50
CA ALA A 139 5.51 -3.39 1.91
C ALA A 139 5.81 -4.81 2.41
N VAL A 140 5.62 -5.83 1.58
CA VAL A 140 6.01 -7.22 1.92
C VAL A 140 7.52 -7.28 2.13
N PRO A 141 8.00 -7.89 3.24
CA PRO A 141 9.44 -8.00 3.51
C PRO A 141 10.21 -8.64 2.36
N GLY A 142 11.36 -8.08 2.02
CA GLY A 142 12.18 -8.53 0.89
C GLY A 142 11.77 -7.94 -0.47
N SER A 143 10.72 -7.13 -0.54
CA SER A 143 10.35 -6.45 -1.78
C SER A 143 11.32 -5.34 -2.13
N ILE A 144 11.53 -5.13 -3.43
CA ILE A 144 12.35 -4.04 -3.96
C ILE A 144 11.54 -2.75 -4.12
N LEU A 145 12.23 -1.62 -4.11
CA LEU A 145 11.67 -0.28 -4.38
C LEU A 145 12.12 0.13 -5.78
N ASP A 146 11.30 -0.13 -6.78
CA ASP A 146 11.64 0.06 -8.20
C ASP A 146 10.73 1.05 -8.94
N ALA A 147 9.55 1.36 -8.38
CA ALA A 147 8.64 2.33 -8.96
C ALA A 147 9.01 3.76 -8.51
N LYS A 148 9.65 4.53 -9.40
CA LYS A 148 10.06 5.91 -9.14
C LYS A 148 8.90 6.88 -9.35
N LEU A 149 8.75 7.86 -8.46
CA LEU A 149 7.89 9.03 -8.67
C LEU A 149 8.47 9.89 -9.80
N ILE A 150 7.71 10.08 -10.86
CA ILE A 150 8.12 10.90 -12.02
C ILE A 150 7.64 12.34 -11.81
N ASP A 151 6.33 12.54 -11.79
CA ASP A 151 5.72 13.86 -11.63
C ASP A 151 4.30 13.81 -11.04
N SER A 152 3.63 14.97 -11.01
CA SER A 152 2.22 15.09 -10.61
C SER A 152 1.35 15.33 -11.83
N VAL A 153 0.44 14.41 -12.11
CA VAL A 153 -0.55 14.54 -13.20
C VAL A 153 -1.62 15.56 -12.81
N ALA A 154 -2.12 15.50 -11.57
CA ALA A 154 -3.10 16.45 -11.05
C ALA A 154 -3.07 16.44 -9.51
N THR A 155 -3.38 17.61 -8.93
CA THR A 155 -3.45 17.78 -7.49
C THR A 155 -4.57 18.74 -7.12
N HIS A 156 -5.53 18.24 -6.33
CA HIS A 156 -6.49 19.05 -5.61
C HIS A 156 -6.23 18.87 -4.11
N PRO A 157 -5.65 19.87 -3.44
CA PRO A 157 -5.17 19.75 -2.06
C PRO A 157 -6.21 19.13 -1.11
N TYR A 158 -5.77 18.16 -0.32
CA TYR A 158 -6.54 17.39 0.67
C TYR A 158 -7.70 16.55 0.12
N ASN A 159 -7.86 16.50 -1.22
CA ASN A 159 -8.91 15.75 -1.87
C ASN A 159 -8.29 14.62 -2.72
N ILE A 160 -7.76 14.93 -3.90
CA ILE A 160 -7.11 13.94 -4.76
C ILE A 160 -5.73 14.40 -5.20
N SER A 161 -4.79 13.47 -5.19
CA SER A 161 -3.50 13.56 -5.87
C SER A 161 -3.38 12.43 -6.87
N VAL A 162 -2.99 12.75 -8.10
CA VAL A 162 -2.67 11.78 -9.15
C VAL A 162 -1.20 11.94 -9.48
N LEU A 163 -0.42 10.92 -9.17
CA LEU A 163 1.03 10.91 -9.29
C LEU A 163 1.45 9.90 -10.35
N HIS A 164 2.29 10.30 -11.28
CA HIS A 164 2.88 9.41 -12.29
C HIS A 164 4.08 8.67 -11.68
N ILE A 165 4.10 7.35 -11.81
CA ILE A 165 5.22 6.49 -11.41
C ILE A 165 5.74 5.69 -12.59
N SER A 166 7.04 5.35 -12.54
CA SER A 166 7.78 4.76 -13.68
C SER A 166 7.36 3.34 -14.04
N SER A 167 6.89 2.56 -13.06
CA SER A 167 6.56 1.14 -13.23
C SER A 167 5.44 0.73 -12.28
N TYR A 168 4.74 -0.36 -12.60
CA TYR A 168 3.72 -0.89 -11.69
C TYR A 168 4.37 -1.59 -10.48
N ILE A 169 3.61 -1.64 -9.37
CA ILE A 169 4.02 -2.32 -8.15
C ILE A 169 3.36 -3.70 -8.16
N PRO A 170 4.14 -4.80 -8.19
CA PRO A 170 3.57 -6.15 -8.20
C PRO A 170 2.97 -6.55 -6.85
N ILE A 171 1.95 -7.40 -6.88
CA ILE A 171 1.43 -8.03 -5.67
C ILE A 171 2.36 -9.18 -5.30
N MET A 172 3.11 -8.99 -4.21
CA MET A 172 4.07 -9.97 -3.73
C MET A 172 3.38 -11.02 -2.85
N ASN A 173 3.79 -12.29 -2.97
CA ASN A 173 3.33 -13.34 -2.06
C ASN A 173 4.12 -13.26 -0.73
N PRO A 174 3.45 -13.33 0.44
CA PRO A 174 4.14 -13.26 1.72
C PRO A 174 4.95 -14.53 2.06
N GLU A 175 4.83 -15.59 1.28
CA GLU A 175 5.44 -16.92 1.49
C GLU A 175 6.72 -17.13 0.66
N GLY A 176 7.58 -16.12 0.53
CA GLY A 176 8.89 -16.24 -0.11
C GLY A 176 8.94 -15.79 -1.57
N PRO A 177 10.13 -15.65 -2.16
CA PRO A 177 10.30 -15.23 -3.53
C PRO A 177 9.65 -16.27 -4.45
N SER A 178 8.50 -15.96 -5.03
CA SER A 178 8.03 -16.70 -6.19
C SER A 178 9.05 -16.45 -7.31
N ASP A 179 9.70 -17.51 -7.70
CA ASP A 179 10.54 -17.60 -8.88
C ASP A 179 9.70 -17.20 -10.11
N HIS A 180 9.57 -15.89 -10.33
CA HIS A 180 9.06 -15.41 -11.60
C HIS A 180 10.18 -15.59 -12.60
N GLY A 181 10.11 -16.74 -13.27
CA GLY A 181 11.00 -17.20 -14.28
C GLY A 181 11.62 -16.10 -15.12
N SER A 182 12.85 -15.82 -14.80
CA SER A 182 13.80 -15.27 -15.76
C SER A 182 13.91 -16.31 -16.88
N SER A 183 13.41 -15.90 -18.04
CA SER A 183 13.54 -16.59 -19.30
C SER A 183 14.88 -17.33 -19.43
N SER A 184 14.77 -18.64 -19.69
CA SER A 184 15.67 -19.44 -20.52
C SER A 184 17.05 -18.84 -20.79
N SER A 185 18.01 -19.12 -19.92
CA SER A 185 19.38 -19.29 -20.38
C SER A 185 19.43 -20.60 -21.18
N PRO A 186 20.04 -20.60 -22.37
CA PRO A 186 20.26 -21.82 -23.12
C PRO A 186 21.12 -22.79 -22.29
N LEU A 187 20.69 -24.03 -22.16
CA LEU A 187 21.53 -25.11 -21.63
C LEU A 187 22.87 -25.12 -22.37
N PRO A 188 24.00 -25.25 -21.67
CA PRO A 188 25.26 -25.56 -22.31
C PRO A 188 25.13 -26.91 -23.04
N PRO A 189 25.75 -27.07 -24.20
CA PRO A 189 25.69 -28.35 -24.92
C PRO A 189 26.32 -29.44 -24.08
N GLN A 190 25.58 -30.55 -23.95
CA GLN A 190 26.02 -31.77 -23.30
C GLN A 190 27.14 -32.38 -24.12
N PRO A 191 28.31 -32.76 -23.53
CA PRO A 191 29.33 -33.49 -24.25
C PRO A 191 28.83 -34.89 -24.61
N PRO A 192 29.30 -35.47 -25.76
CA PRO A 192 28.94 -36.82 -26.18
C PRO A 192 29.45 -37.83 -25.18
N GLY A 193 28.59 -38.83 -24.90
CA GLY A 193 28.93 -39.93 -24.04
C GLY A 193 29.97 -40.81 -24.68
N ASP A 194 30.96 -41.24 -23.93
CA ASP A 194 31.83 -42.38 -24.18
C ASP A 194 31.95 -43.19 -22.88
N ASP A 195 31.43 -44.37 -23.00
CA ASP A 195 31.78 -45.68 -22.48
C ASP A 195 32.63 -45.82 -21.19
N ASP A 196 32.02 -46.63 -20.32
CA ASP A 196 32.64 -47.77 -19.60
C ASP A 196 33.85 -47.46 -18.68
N TYR A 197 33.55 -47.16 -17.40
CA TYR A 197 34.48 -47.48 -16.31
C TYR A 197 33.75 -48.03 -15.10
N THR A 198 33.88 -49.33 -14.92
CA THR A 198 33.64 -50.06 -13.68
C THR A 198 34.56 -49.52 -12.58
N TYR A 199 33.96 -48.98 -11.51
CA TYR A 199 34.71 -48.63 -10.28
C TYR A 199 34.22 -49.51 -9.14
N ASP A 200 35.18 -50.30 -8.62
CA ASP A 200 35.07 -51.06 -7.38
C ASP A 200 34.78 -50.15 -6.17
N GLU A 201 33.84 -50.62 -5.38
CA GLU A 201 33.40 -50.01 -4.12
C GLU A 201 34.48 -50.19 -3.04
N PRO A 202 34.99 -49.15 -2.36
CA PRO A 202 35.82 -49.31 -1.16
C PRO A 202 34.93 -49.45 0.10
N PRO A 203 35.35 -50.24 1.11
CA PRO A 203 34.53 -50.65 2.24
C PRO A 203 34.32 -49.55 3.28
N SER A 204 33.12 -49.60 3.86
CA SER A 204 32.68 -48.72 4.96
C SER A 204 33.51 -48.89 6.23
N PRO A 205 33.86 -47.85 6.98
CA PRO A 205 34.43 -47.94 8.31
C PRO A 205 33.36 -48.14 9.40
N PRO A 206 33.70 -48.77 10.52
CA PRO A 206 32.75 -49.30 11.52
C PRO A 206 32.21 -48.22 12.46
N SER A 207 30.98 -48.42 12.89
CA SER A 207 30.26 -47.74 13.92
C SER A 207 30.98 -47.83 15.28
N SER A 208 31.20 -46.71 15.98
CA SER A 208 31.49 -46.71 17.41
C SER A 208 30.41 -45.96 18.18
N THR A 209 29.71 -46.78 18.96
CA THR A 209 28.77 -46.42 20.00
C THR A 209 29.53 -45.86 21.22
N THR A 210 29.18 -44.71 21.73
CA THR A 210 29.36 -44.39 23.14
C THR A 210 28.34 -43.34 23.63
N LYS A 211 27.52 -43.75 24.54
CA LYS A 211 26.64 -42.99 25.44
C LYS A 211 27.27 -43.07 26.84
N PRO A 212 26.75 -42.38 27.88
CA PRO A 212 26.54 -40.93 28.16
C PRO A 212 27.32 -40.49 29.43
N VAL A 213 27.45 -39.21 29.69
CA VAL A 213 27.73 -38.74 31.07
C VAL A 213 26.85 -37.52 31.36
N VAL A 214 26.10 -37.69 32.45
CA VAL A 214 25.25 -36.73 33.13
C VAL A 214 26.15 -35.86 34.04
N ALA A 215 25.93 -34.56 34.02
CA ALA A 215 26.27 -33.70 35.16
C ALA A 215 25.28 -32.55 35.29
N ALA A 216 24.50 -32.62 36.34
CA ALA A 216 23.63 -31.57 36.84
C ALA A 216 24.48 -30.52 37.61
N ALA A 217 24.15 -29.27 37.45
CA ALA A 217 24.50 -28.25 38.42
C ALA A 217 23.40 -27.18 38.53
N THR A 218 22.81 -27.17 39.66
CA THR A 218 21.82 -26.28 40.27
C THR A 218 22.44 -24.91 40.59
N ALA A 219 21.71 -23.82 40.40
CA ALA A 219 21.64 -22.66 41.32
C ALA A 219 20.83 -21.54 40.65
N LYS A 220 19.75 -21.24 41.15
CA LYS A 220 19.24 -20.34 42.24
C LYS A 220 18.59 -19.08 41.66
N ALA A 221 17.31 -19.03 41.99
CA ALA A 221 16.40 -17.89 41.85
C ALA A 221 16.94 -16.58 42.44
N ASN A 222 16.59 -15.45 41.83
CA ASN A 222 16.26 -14.26 42.61
C ASN A 222 15.13 -13.48 41.91
N SER A 223 14.03 -13.45 42.62
CA SER A 223 12.84 -12.66 42.36
C SER A 223 13.08 -11.20 42.72
N THR A 224 12.74 -10.27 41.85
CA THR A 224 12.39 -8.92 42.30
C THR A 224 11.21 -8.41 41.49
N SER A 225 10.08 -8.37 42.15
CA SER A 225 8.83 -7.74 41.73
C SER A 225 9.01 -6.23 41.66
N GLY A 226 8.77 -5.67 40.49
CA GLY A 226 8.59 -4.23 40.24
C GLY A 226 7.24 -3.97 39.64
N VAL A 227 6.22 -3.74 40.44
CA VAL A 227 4.91 -3.24 40.05
C VAL A 227 5.08 -1.76 39.72
N SER A 228 5.01 -1.39 38.44
CA SER A 228 4.85 0.00 38.02
C SER A 228 3.42 0.23 37.58
N ALA A 229 2.73 1.05 38.36
CA ALA A 229 1.37 1.51 38.15
C ALA A 229 1.23 2.22 36.80
N ILE A 230 0.28 1.76 36.01
CA ILE A 230 -0.17 2.44 34.81
C ILE A 230 -1.10 3.57 35.24
N THR A 231 -0.61 4.79 35.16
CA THR A 231 -1.42 6.00 35.34
C THR A 231 -2.18 6.26 34.04
N THR A 232 -3.48 6.01 34.05
CA THR A 232 -4.40 6.38 33.00
C THR A 232 -4.62 7.89 33.02
N HIS A 233 -3.99 8.61 32.09
CA HIS A 233 -4.36 9.99 31.80
C HIS A 233 -5.55 10.00 30.84
N ASN A 234 -6.72 10.26 31.41
CA ASN A 234 -7.91 10.70 30.66
C ASN A 234 -7.62 12.07 30.03
N LEU A 235 -7.33 12.11 28.75
CA LEU A 235 -7.39 13.34 27.96
C LEU A 235 -8.84 13.58 27.57
N ALA A 236 -9.51 14.45 28.32
CA ALA A 236 -10.77 15.04 27.92
C ALA A 236 -10.48 16.00 26.74
N PHE A 237 -10.92 15.65 25.55
CA PHE A 237 -10.96 16.57 24.41
C PHE A 237 -12.06 17.59 24.64
N ALA A 238 -11.65 18.80 25.05
CA ALA A 238 -12.55 19.95 25.07
C ALA A 238 -12.79 20.42 23.63
N PHE A 239 -14.02 20.22 23.14
CA PHE A 239 -14.50 20.86 21.91
C PHE A 239 -14.70 22.36 22.18
N VAL A 240 -13.81 23.18 21.64
CA VAL A 240 -14.03 24.63 21.57
C VAL A 240 -14.97 24.90 20.41
N ILE A 241 -16.25 25.08 20.72
CA ILE A 241 -17.24 25.60 19.76
C ILE A 241 -17.07 27.12 19.72
N SER A 242 -16.40 27.62 18.67
CA SER A 242 -16.35 29.06 18.37
C SER A 242 -17.67 29.44 17.72
N SER A 243 -18.54 30.07 18.53
CA SER A 243 -19.79 30.64 18.05
C SER A 243 -19.50 31.97 17.37
N PHE A 244 -19.49 32.02 16.05
CA PHE A 244 -19.52 33.27 15.29
C PHE A 244 -20.98 33.77 15.22
N TRP A 245 -21.27 34.83 15.98
CA TRP A 245 -22.49 35.61 15.84
C TRP A 245 -22.35 36.56 14.65
N PHE A 246 -23.07 36.30 13.58
CA PHE A 246 -23.32 37.28 12.55
C PHE A 246 -24.66 37.99 12.86
N PHE A 247 -24.60 39.24 13.26
CA PHE A 247 -25.75 40.11 13.27
C PHE A 247 -26.10 40.52 11.84
N ILE A 248 -27.22 40.05 11.33
CA ILE A 248 -27.86 40.66 10.16
C ILE A 248 -28.95 41.56 10.70
N THR A 249 -28.70 42.83 10.66
CA THR A 249 -29.73 43.88 10.78
C THR A 249 -30.50 43.93 9.46
N VAL A 250 -31.79 43.66 9.54
CA VAL A 250 -32.76 43.87 8.46
C VAL A 250 -33.10 45.36 8.41
N TRP A 251 -33.01 45.95 7.24
CA TRP A 251 -33.81 47.07 6.79
C TRP A 251 -34.55 46.66 5.54
#